data_ebb5afb5d41ef2825fa8e5f18a17bad8
#
_entry.id   ebb5afb5d41ef2825fa8e5f18a17bad8
#
_cell.length_a   1.000
_cell.length_b   1.000
_cell.length_c   1.000
_cell.angle_alpha   90.00
_cell.angle_beta   90.00
_cell.angle_gamma   90.00
#
_symmetry.space_group_name_H-M   'P 1'
#
loop_
_entity.id
_entity.type
_entity.pdbx_description
1 polymer ?
#
loop_
_entity_poly.entity_id
_entity_poly.type
_entity_poly.pdbx_seq_one_letter_code
_entity_poly.pdbx_strand_id
1 'polypeptide(L)'
;VKSRKQLREPLTMTTSKTIQTLSEDIYTLLDSSLEHHPNPDLAADYAMRVGGEFAKATLLRDKPRKMGRLWASDIGKWCLRQAWYKFNKPLCEAPLTGNTKFKFLYGNILEEAVLYFAEEAGHEVRDQQARVETTVKDWEVTGKIDAVIDNVLVDVKSTSSYGYVRYADGIDATNDSFGYLQQLGFYQAFGDFQRTGDEQGFVWIDKQNGHIRYNSCPVEGAQPIIERITDIISAVEEQSAGLVPRGFSPKPYGKSGNMSLPVGCSYCSFKKECWKQSNGGKGLRTFLYSGKPVDFTEVTREPKVLELHNAD
;
A
#
# COMPACT_ATOMS: atom_id res chain seq x y z
N VAL A 1 59.37 -18.70 -34.68
CA VAL A 1 58.26 -17.75 -34.84
C VAL A 1 57.16 -18.20 -33.87
N LYS A 2 57.07 -17.56 -32.69
CA LYS A 2 56.02 -17.81 -31.68
C LYS A 2 54.96 -16.73 -31.80
N SER A 3 53.80 -17.12 -32.26
CA SER A 3 52.61 -16.25 -32.30
C SER A 3 52.12 -15.98 -30.86
N ARG A 4 52.17 -14.72 -30.41
CA ARG A 4 51.52 -14.25 -29.20
C ARG A 4 50.03 -14.14 -29.48
N LYS A 5 49.21 -15.04 -28.93
CA LYS A 5 47.77 -14.82 -28.75
C LYS A 5 47.60 -13.69 -27.71
N GLN A 6 47.18 -12.53 -28.15
CA GLN A 6 46.62 -11.49 -27.27
C GLN A 6 45.29 -12.04 -26.74
N LEU A 7 45.25 -12.33 -25.45
CA LEU A 7 44.03 -12.50 -24.69
C LEU A 7 43.32 -11.11 -24.68
N ARG A 8 42.21 -11.01 -25.38
CA ARG A 8 41.31 -9.88 -25.22
C ARG A 8 40.68 -10.01 -23.83
N GLU A 9 41.01 -9.10 -22.94
CA GLU A 9 40.24 -8.89 -21.72
C GLU A 9 38.78 -8.62 -22.11
N PRO A 10 37.81 -9.27 -21.42
CA PRO A 10 36.41 -8.92 -21.63
C PRO A 10 36.20 -7.45 -21.21
N LEU A 11 35.74 -6.63 -22.12
CA LEU A 11 35.19 -5.32 -21.82
C LEU A 11 33.97 -5.57 -20.90
N THR A 12 34.16 -5.46 -19.61
CA THR A 12 33.07 -5.28 -18.65
C THR A 12 32.46 -3.92 -18.94
N MET A 13 31.43 -3.90 -19.77
CA MET A 13 30.50 -2.78 -19.81
C MET A 13 29.85 -2.73 -18.41
N THR A 14 30.32 -1.84 -17.57
CA THR A 14 29.56 -1.43 -16.38
C THR A 14 28.34 -0.68 -16.89
N THR A 15 27.25 -1.40 -17.11
CA THR A 15 25.94 -0.77 -17.30
C THR A 15 25.66 -0.01 -16.00
N SER A 16 25.43 1.31 -16.12
CA SER A 16 25.02 2.09 -14.95
C SER A 16 23.73 1.49 -14.40
N LYS A 17 23.69 1.22 -13.09
CA LYS A 17 22.50 0.76 -12.42
C LYS A 17 21.38 1.79 -12.56
N THR A 18 20.19 1.33 -12.84
CA THR A 18 18.99 2.15 -12.93
C THR A 18 17.82 1.40 -12.33
N ILE A 19 16.80 2.08 -11.89
CA ILE A 19 15.60 1.47 -11.31
C ILE A 19 14.95 0.43 -12.24
N GLN A 20 15.11 0.56 -13.56
CA GLN A 20 14.59 -0.40 -14.54
C GLN A 20 15.31 -1.74 -14.50
N THR A 21 16.57 -1.78 -14.07
CA THR A 21 17.35 -3.02 -13.95
C THR A 21 17.24 -3.66 -12.55
N LEU A 22 16.58 -3.00 -11.60
CA LEU A 22 16.51 -3.39 -10.19
C LEU A 22 16.19 -4.87 -9.98
N SER A 23 15.16 -5.38 -10.63
CA SER A 23 14.72 -6.78 -10.44
C SER A 23 15.75 -7.78 -10.95
N GLU A 24 16.33 -7.52 -12.12
CA GLU A 24 17.35 -8.37 -12.74
C GLU A 24 18.64 -8.35 -11.92
N ASP A 25 19.03 -7.19 -11.42
CA ASP A 25 20.24 -7.03 -10.61
C ASP A 25 20.09 -7.74 -9.26
N ILE A 26 18.94 -7.65 -8.60
CA ILE A 26 18.66 -8.41 -7.37
C ILE A 26 18.73 -9.92 -7.64
N TYR A 27 18.11 -10.41 -8.70
CA TYR A 27 18.15 -11.84 -9.01
C TYR A 27 19.57 -12.31 -9.37
N THR A 28 20.31 -11.51 -10.14
CA THR A 28 21.71 -11.80 -10.46
C THR A 28 22.57 -11.91 -9.20
N LEU A 29 22.38 -11.00 -8.25
CA LEU A 29 23.04 -11.05 -6.94
C LEU A 29 22.71 -12.35 -6.19
N LEU A 30 21.43 -12.71 -6.10
CA LEU A 30 20.97 -13.90 -5.39
C LEU A 30 21.44 -15.21 -6.05
N ASP A 31 21.49 -15.26 -7.38
CA ASP A 31 21.98 -16.41 -8.14
C ASP A 31 23.50 -16.58 -8.04
N SER A 32 24.24 -15.48 -7.88
CA SER A 32 25.71 -15.49 -7.75
C SER A 32 26.23 -15.68 -6.32
N SER A 33 25.37 -16.08 -5.40
CA SER A 33 25.62 -16.12 -3.95
C SER A 33 26.87 -16.92 -3.49
N LEU A 34 27.41 -17.82 -4.31
CA LEU A 34 28.64 -18.55 -3.97
C LEU A 34 29.92 -17.71 -4.13
N GLU A 35 29.89 -16.63 -4.90
CA GLU A 35 31.03 -15.75 -5.17
C GLU A 35 30.88 -14.38 -4.51
N HIS A 36 29.68 -14.07 -4.04
CA HIS A 36 29.37 -12.78 -3.41
C HIS A 36 29.74 -12.77 -1.93
N HIS A 37 30.43 -11.73 -1.52
CA HIS A 37 30.73 -11.44 -0.11
C HIS A 37 29.86 -10.27 0.34
N PRO A 38 28.77 -10.53 1.10
CA PRO A 38 27.87 -9.47 1.53
C PRO A 38 28.59 -8.44 2.40
N ASN A 39 28.16 -7.18 2.27
CA ASN A 39 28.63 -6.10 3.13
C ASN A 39 28.11 -6.31 4.56
N PRO A 40 29.00 -6.60 5.55
CA PRO A 40 28.55 -6.94 6.90
C PRO A 40 27.93 -5.77 7.64
N ASP A 41 28.33 -4.54 7.36
CA ASP A 41 27.79 -3.34 8.02
C ASP A 41 26.38 -3.04 7.49
N LEU A 42 26.18 -3.17 6.18
CA LEU A 42 24.86 -3.06 5.54
C LEU A 42 23.91 -4.14 6.08
N ALA A 43 24.37 -5.39 6.10
CA ALA A 43 23.57 -6.50 6.61
C ALA A 43 23.16 -6.29 8.08
N ALA A 44 24.07 -5.77 8.92
CA ALA A 44 23.78 -5.47 10.32
C ALA A 44 22.74 -4.34 10.47
N ASP A 45 22.82 -3.29 9.66
CA ASP A 45 21.86 -2.17 9.70
C ASP A 45 20.45 -2.67 9.36
N TYR A 46 20.30 -3.40 8.24
CA TYR A 46 19.00 -3.95 7.86
C TYR A 46 18.47 -5.01 8.82
N ALA A 47 19.34 -5.82 9.44
CA ALA A 47 18.93 -6.74 10.49
C ALA A 47 18.32 -6.01 11.70
N MET A 48 18.88 -4.85 12.08
CA MET A 48 18.31 -4.01 13.14
C MET A 48 16.95 -3.41 12.72
N ARG A 49 16.79 -2.99 11.47
CA ARG A 49 15.52 -2.47 10.95
C ARG A 49 14.43 -3.53 10.98
N VAL A 50 14.72 -4.73 10.46
CA VAL A 50 13.80 -5.88 10.51
C VAL A 50 13.44 -6.24 11.96
N GLY A 51 14.43 -6.27 12.87
CA GLY A 51 14.18 -6.45 14.30
C GLY A 51 13.25 -5.38 14.89
N GLY A 52 13.41 -4.13 14.46
CA GLY A 52 12.52 -3.02 14.79
C GLY A 52 11.08 -3.24 14.34
N GLU A 53 10.86 -3.83 13.17
CA GLU A 53 9.50 -4.15 12.68
C GLU A 53 8.81 -5.22 13.55
N PHE A 54 9.53 -6.23 14.06
CA PHE A 54 8.97 -7.17 15.04
C PHE A 54 8.53 -6.47 16.32
N ALA A 55 9.36 -5.56 16.86
CA ALA A 55 9.01 -4.79 18.03
C ALA A 55 7.79 -3.89 17.80
N LYS A 56 7.74 -3.18 16.66
CA LYS A 56 6.59 -2.34 16.28
C LYS A 56 5.31 -3.17 16.18
N ALA A 57 5.34 -4.35 15.56
CA ALA A 57 4.18 -5.20 15.37
C ALA A 57 3.55 -5.64 16.70
N THR A 58 4.37 -5.90 17.73
CA THR A 58 3.88 -6.26 19.09
C THR A 58 3.33 -5.05 19.85
N LEU A 59 3.78 -3.84 19.52
CA LEU A 59 3.35 -2.59 20.14
C LEU A 59 2.20 -1.91 19.39
N LEU A 60 1.79 -2.44 18.24
CA LEU A 60 0.73 -1.87 17.40
C LEU A 60 -0.58 -1.82 18.21
N ARG A 61 -0.92 -0.63 18.65
CA ARG A 61 -2.21 -0.29 19.25
C ARG A 61 -2.98 0.57 18.25
N ASP A 62 -4.25 0.24 18.08
CA ASP A 62 -5.16 1.06 17.30
C ASP A 62 -5.37 2.39 18.05
N LYS A 63 -4.61 3.42 17.67
CA LYS A 63 -4.74 4.76 18.25
C LYS A 63 -5.76 5.55 17.46
N PRO A 64 -6.72 6.22 18.13
CA PRO A 64 -7.63 7.14 17.47
C PRO A 64 -6.86 8.23 16.69
N ARG A 65 -7.39 8.63 15.56
CA ARG A 65 -6.85 9.78 14.81
C ARG A 65 -7.07 11.07 15.61
N LYS A 66 -6.09 11.95 15.56
CA LYS A 66 -6.24 13.29 16.11
C LYS A 66 -6.85 14.20 15.06
N MET A 67 -7.85 15.01 15.45
CA MET A 67 -8.32 16.11 14.63
C MET A 67 -7.16 17.04 14.26
N GLY A 68 -7.20 17.60 13.06
CA GLY A 68 -6.14 18.45 12.56
C GLY A 68 -4.92 17.71 12.01
N ARG A 69 -4.95 16.35 11.91
CA ARG A 69 -3.84 15.59 11.39
C ARG A 69 -4.27 14.43 10.47
N LEU A 70 -3.73 14.42 9.24
CA LEU A 70 -3.89 13.36 8.26
C LEU A 70 -2.56 12.62 8.00
N TRP A 71 -2.66 11.37 7.58
CA TRP A 71 -1.53 10.62 7.08
C TRP A 71 -1.60 10.52 5.55
N ALA A 72 -0.47 10.52 4.88
CA ALA A 72 -0.39 10.39 3.42
C ALA A 72 -1.18 9.16 2.93
N SER A 73 -1.08 8.03 3.63
CA SER A 73 -1.84 6.81 3.33
C SER A 73 -3.37 6.96 3.49
N ASP A 74 -3.82 8.04 4.09
CA ASP A 74 -5.25 8.34 4.26
C ASP A 74 -5.82 9.10 3.05
N ILE A 75 -4.99 9.77 2.24
CA ILE A 75 -5.42 10.67 1.16
C ILE A 75 -6.16 9.92 0.06
N GLY A 76 -5.58 8.85 -0.48
CA GLY A 76 -6.13 8.13 -1.63
C GLY A 76 -7.10 7.03 -1.31
N LYS A 77 -7.03 6.51 -0.09
CA LYS A 77 -7.64 5.24 0.30
C LYS A 77 -9.15 5.26 0.36
N TRP A 78 -9.85 6.44 0.31
CA TRP A 78 -11.13 6.40 0.95
C TRP A 78 -12.31 7.06 0.35
N CYS A 79 -13.37 6.41 0.69
CA CYS A 79 -14.66 7.02 0.82
C CYS A 79 -14.64 8.07 1.93
N LEU A 80 -15.13 9.29 1.61
CA LEU A 80 -15.15 10.42 2.55
C LEU A 80 -15.91 10.09 3.84
N ARG A 81 -16.97 9.25 3.77
CA ARG A 81 -17.69 8.77 4.95
C ARG A 81 -16.84 7.92 5.88
N GLN A 82 -15.88 7.14 5.37
CA GLN A 82 -14.92 6.42 6.21
C GLN A 82 -14.01 7.41 6.94
N ALA A 83 -13.55 8.47 6.27
CA ALA A 83 -12.78 9.54 6.91
C ALA A 83 -13.58 10.15 8.04
N TRP A 84 -14.86 10.50 7.80
CA TRP A 84 -15.74 11.02 8.83
C TRP A 84 -15.79 10.11 10.07
N TYR A 85 -16.02 8.82 9.90
CA TYR A 85 -16.06 7.87 11.02
C TYR A 85 -14.76 7.79 11.80
N LYS A 86 -13.62 7.81 11.09
CA LYS A 86 -12.31 7.72 11.74
C LYS A 86 -12.02 8.84 12.71
N PHE A 87 -12.49 10.03 12.43
CA PHE A 87 -12.28 11.20 13.27
C PHE A 87 -13.39 11.42 14.28
N ASN A 88 -14.65 11.21 13.88
CA ASN A 88 -15.80 11.54 14.70
C ASN A 88 -16.34 10.37 15.54
N LYS A 89 -16.09 9.13 15.13
CA LYS A 89 -16.54 7.91 15.85
C LYS A 89 -15.45 6.82 15.90
N PRO A 90 -14.26 7.13 16.40
CA PRO A 90 -13.15 6.16 16.40
C PRO A 90 -13.47 4.87 17.21
N LEU A 91 -14.34 4.94 18.20
CA LEU A 91 -14.75 3.78 19.00
C LEU A 91 -15.60 2.76 18.22
N CYS A 92 -16.17 3.16 17.09
CA CYS A 92 -16.89 2.24 16.18
C CYS A 92 -15.94 1.52 15.20
N GLU A 93 -14.64 1.78 15.24
CA GLU A 93 -13.66 1.11 14.40
C GLU A 93 -13.46 -0.33 14.86
N ALA A 94 -13.67 -1.27 13.93
CA ALA A 94 -13.38 -2.67 14.21
C ALA A 94 -11.86 -2.84 14.43
N PRO A 95 -11.43 -3.51 15.49
CA PRO A 95 -10.01 -3.68 15.79
C PRO A 95 -9.33 -4.53 14.71
N LEU A 96 -8.05 -4.24 14.46
CA LEU A 96 -7.23 -5.06 13.56
C LEU A 96 -7.05 -6.45 14.14
N THR A 97 -7.39 -7.46 13.35
CA THR A 97 -7.16 -8.86 13.75
C THR A 97 -5.67 -9.20 13.78
N GLY A 98 -5.28 -10.21 14.56
CA GLY A 98 -3.89 -10.70 14.58
C GLY A 98 -3.38 -11.07 13.19
N ASN A 99 -4.22 -11.71 12.36
CA ASN A 99 -3.88 -12.04 10.98
C ASN A 99 -3.59 -10.79 10.12
N THR A 100 -4.33 -9.69 10.34
CA THR A 100 -4.10 -8.43 9.62
C THR A 100 -2.81 -7.78 10.07
N LYS A 101 -2.53 -7.77 11.38
CA LYS A 101 -1.27 -7.25 11.93
C LYS A 101 -0.07 -8.05 11.42
N PHE A 102 -0.20 -9.38 11.32
CA PHE A 102 0.84 -10.24 10.77
C PHE A 102 1.09 -9.97 9.27
N LYS A 103 0.03 -9.69 8.49
CA LYS A 103 0.20 -9.29 7.08
C LYS A 103 0.94 -7.97 6.93
N PHE A 104 0.72 -7.01 7.82
CA PHE A 104 1.46 -5.74 7.80
C PHE A 104 2.94 -5.96 8.15
N LEU A 105 3.21 -6.74 9.19
CA LEU A 105 4.58 -7.12 9.54
C LEU A 105 5.30 -7.77 8.36
N TYR A 106 4.64 -8.72 7.71
CA TYR A 106 5.20 -9.40 6.53
C TYR A 106 5.48 -8.42 5.37
N GLY A 107 4.60 -7.45 5.15
CA GLY A 107 4.81 -6.39 4.16
C GLY A 107 6.05 -5.57 4.46
N ASN A 108 6.19 -5.11 5.70
CA ASN A 108 7.31 -4.29 6.13
C ASN A 108 8.67 -5.06 6.04
N ILE A 109 8.68 -6.34 6.39
CA ILE A 109 9.89 -7.18 6.24
C ILE A 109 10.29 -7.32 4.77
N LEU A 110 9.33 -7.50 3.86
CA LEU A 110 9.61 -7.60 2.42
C LEU A 110 10.11 -6.27 1.84
N GLU A 111 9.60 -5.14 2.33
CA GLU A 111 10.11 -3.81 1.99
C GLU A 111 11.58 -3.69 2.35
N GLU A 112 11.95 -3.94 3.61
CA GLU A 112 13.34 -3.90 4.06
C GLU A 112 14.23 -4.88 3.29
N ALA A 113 13.75 -6.08 2.96
CA ALA A 113 14.49 -7.06 2.19
C ALA A 113 14.80 -6.56 0.76
N VAL A 114 13.82 -5.96 0.08
CA VAL A 114 14.05 -5.42 -1.27
C VAL A 114 15.02 -4.26 -1.24
N LEU A 115 14.91 -3.35 -0.26
CA LEU A 115 15.84 -2.22 -0.11
C LEU A 115 17.26 -2.71 0.18
N TYR A 116 17.43 -3.71 1.06
CA TYR A 116 18.72 -4.35 1.30
C TYR A 116 19.34 -4.92 0.03
N PHE A 117 18.58 -5.75 -0.70
CA PHE A 117 19.11 -6.36 -1.92
C PHE A 117 19.35 -5.35 -3.04
N ALA A 118 18.58 -4.28 -3.12
CA ALA A 118 18.85 -3.18 -4.04
C ALA A 118 20.21 -2.54 -3.76
N GLU A 119 20.48 -2.20 -2.52
CA GLU A 119 21.74 -1.56 -2.11
C GLU A 119 22.92 -2.53 -2.24
N GLU A 120 22.77 -3.79 -1.84
CA GLU A 120 23.77 -4.84 -1.99
C GLU A 120 24.08 -5.18 -3.46
N ALA A 121 23.09 -5.04 -4.36
CA ALA A 121 23.26 -5.18 -5.80
C ALA A 121 23.91 -3.93 -6.44
N GLY A 122 24.19 -2.88 -5.67
CA GLY A 122 24.89 -1.68 -6.12
C GLY A 122 23.99 -0.56 -6.65
N HIS A 123 22.67 -0.58 -6.36
CA HIS A 123 21.78 0.55 -6.57
C HIS A 123 21.99 1.62 -5.50
N GLU A 124 21.80 2.88 -5.84
CA GLU A 124 21.83 3.98 -4.88
C GLU A 124 20.49 4.06 -4.16
N VAL A 125 20.43 3.68 -2.87
CA VAL A 125 19.22 3.74 -2.04
C VAL A 125 19.37 4.87 -1.02
N ARG A 126 18.49 5.87 -1.10
CA ARG A 126 18.55 7.09 -0.27
C ARG A 126 17.21 7.44 0.35
N ASP A 127 17.22 8.37 1.28
CA ASP A 127 16.05 8.98 1.91
C ASP A 127 15.05 7.96 2.49
N GLN A 128 15.56 6.78 2.90
CA GLN A 128 14.72 5.72 3.46
C GLN A 128 13.94 6.22 4.67
N GLN A 129 12.61 6.02 4.66
CA GLN A 129 11.70 6.46 5.70
C GLN A 129 11.74 7.98 5.97
N ALA A 130 12.23 8.77 4.99
CA ALA A 130 12.26 10.22 5.11
C ALA A 130 10.83 10.77 5.24
N ARG A 131 10.68 11.74 6.14
CA ARG A 131 9.39 12.33 6.48
C ARG A 131 9.02 13.43 5.51
N VAL A 132 7.77 13.41 5.06
CA VAL A 132 7.15 14.47 4.26
C VAL A 132 6.02 15.08 5.08
N GLU A 133 5.98 16.39 5.14
CA GLU A 133 4.97 17.15 5.89
C GLU A 133 4.52 18.38 5.12
N THR A 134 3.24 18.67 5.21
CA THR A 134 2.67 19.93 4.72
C THR A 134 1.45 20.31 5.56
N THR A 135 0.93 21.53 5.35
CA THR A 135 -0.29 22.00 6.01
C THR A 135 -1.32 22.41 4.95
N VAL A 136 -2.54 21.89 5.07
CA VAL A 136 -3.68 22.25 4.22
C VAL A 136 -4.85 22.60 5.12
N LYS A 137 -5.40 23.80 4.99
CA LYS A 137 -6.51 24.28 5.85
C LYS A 137 -6.29 24.02 7.35
N ASP A 138 -5.14 24.40 7.88
CA ASP A 138 -4.75 24.20 9.28
C ASP A 138 -4.61 22.73 9.74
N TRP A 139 -4.72 21.78 8.82
CA TRP A 139 -4.45 20.37 9.09
C TRP A 139 -3.02 20.01 8.70
N GLU A 140 -2.31 19.40 9.64
CA GLU A 140 -1.00 18.76 9.36
C GLU A 140 -1.22 17.49 8.54
N VAL A 141 -0.55 17.39 7.41
CA VAL A 141 -0.54 16.18 6.58
C VAL A 141 0.87 15.62 6.55
N THR A 142 1.04 14.37 6.94
CA THR A 142 2.37 13.78 7.12
C THR A 142 2.42 12.36 6.59
N GLY A 143 3.60 11.95 6.15
CA GLY A 143 3.88 10.58 5.74
C GLY A 143 5.37 10.32 5.73
N LYS A 144 5.73 9.11 5.36
CA LYS A 144 7.12 8.69 5.14
C LYS A 144 7.19 7.98 3.81
N ILE A 145 8.20 8.30 3.04
CA ILE A 145 8.51 7.55 1.82
C ILE A 145 9.20 6.23 2.18
N ASP A 146 9.15 5.26 1.30
CA ASP A 146 9.94 4.05 1.49
C ASP A 146 11.39 4.32 1.13
N ALA A 147 11.68 4.80 -0.08
CA ALA A 147 13.03 5.21 -0.50
C ALA A 147 13.03 6.07 -1.78
N VAL A 148 14.21 6.62 -2.09
CA VAL A 148 14.61 7.04 -3.42
C VAL A 148 15.66 6.04 -3.91
N ILE A 149 15.41 5.35 -5.02
CA ILE A 149 16.34 4.39 -5.63
C ILE A 149 16.78 4.93 -7.01
N ASP A 150 18.07 5.07 -7.23
CA ASP A 150 18.66 5.60 -8.47
C ASP A 150 18.01 6.93 -8.91
N ASN A 151 17.77 7.82 -7.96
CA ASN A 151 17.10 9.11 -8.16
C ASN A 151 15.58 9.03 -8.46
N VAL A 152 14.95 7.88 -8.35
CA VAL A 152 13.50 7.69 -8.55
C VAL A 152 12.81 7.50 -7.20
N LEU A 153 11.75 8.29 -6.94
CA LEU A 153 10.90 8.10 -5.77
C LEU A 153 10.12 6.80 -5.92
N VAL A 154 10.30 5.88 -4.98
CA VAL A 154 9.63 4.59 -5.00
C VAL A 154 8.82 4.33 -3.75
N ASP A 155 7.74 3.59 -3.94
CA ASP A 155 6.91 3.04 -2.89
C ASP A 155 6.85 1.51 -3.08
N VAL A 156 7.27 0.74 -2.08
CA VAL A 156 7.41 -0.72 -2.16
C VAL A 156 6.12 -1.37 -1.69
N LYS A 157 5.54 -2.22 -2.53
CA LYS A 157 4.26 -2.88 -2.23
C LYS A 157 4.32 -4.38 -2.39
N SER A 158 4.11 -5.10 -1.28
CA SER A 158 3.91 -6.55 -1.31
C SER A 158 2.46 -6.90 -1.65
N THR A 159 2.25 -7.77 -2.62
CA THR A 159 0.92 -8.15 -3.08
C THR A 159 0.77 -9.67 -3.23
N SER A 160 -0.47 -10.14 -3.45
CA SER A 160 -0.72 -11.51 -3.89
C SER A 160 -0.36 -11.66 -5.37
N SER A 161 -0.18 -12.89 -5.86
CA SER A 161 0.03 -13.14 -7.29
C SER A 161 -1.07 -12.54 -8.16
N TYR A 162 -2.32 -12.56 -7.70
CA TYR A 162 -3.43 -11.89 -8.41
C TYR A 162 -3.20 -10.37 -8.52
N GLY A 163 -2.81 -9.71 -7.42
CA GLY A 163 -2.50 -8.28 -7.43
C GLY A 163 -1.29 -7.97 -8.29
N TYR A 164 -0.26 -8.81 -8.21
CA TYR A 164 0.95 -8.66 -9.01
C TYR A 164 0.67 -8.72 -10.53
N VAL A 165 -0.18 -9.64 -10.96
CA VAL A 165 -0.64 -9.72 -12.36
C VAL A 165 -1.53 -8.53 -12.72
N ARG A 166 -2.42 -8.11 -11.81
CA ARG A 166 -3.32 -6.98 -12.03
C ARG A 166 -2.56 -5.66 -12.31
N TYR A 167 -1.41 -5.47 -11.68
CA TYR A 167 -0.57 -4.29 -11.87
C TYR A 167 0.56 -4.51 -12.87
N ALA A 168 0.48 -5.55 -13.72
CA ALA A 168 1.53 -5.87 -14.69
C ALA A 168 1.81 -4.72 -15.66
N ASP A 169 0.74 -4.08 -16.14
CA ASP A 169 0.78 -2.96 -17.07
C ASP A 169 0.81 -1.59 -16.36
N GLY A 170 1.08 -1.60 -15.05
CA GLY A 170 1.11 -0.41 -14.22
C GLY A 170 -0.17 -0.19 -13.41
N ILE A 171 -0.16 0.89 -12.65
CA ILE A 171 -1.29 1.32 -11.82
C ILE A 171 -1.85 2.65 -12.33
N ASP A 172 -3.17 2.74 -12.39
CA ASP A 172 -3.92 3.93 -12.77
C ASP A 172 -5.16 4.12 -11.89
N ALA A 173 -5.89 5.20 -12.10
CA ALA A 173 -7.09 5.51 -11.32
C ALA A 173 -8.21 4.44 -11.43
N THR A 174 -8.21 3.61 -12.47
CA THR A 174 -9.24 2.57 -12.67
C THR A 174 -8.95 1.29 -11.89
N ASN A 175 -7.66 1.01 -11.65
CA ASN A 175 -7.21 -0.21 -10.96
C ASN A 175 -6.68 0.06 -9.54
N ASP A 176 -6.45 1.31 -9.13
CA ASP A 176 -6.00 1.69 -7.79
C ASP A 176 -7.15 1.61 -6.77
N SER A 177 -7.34 0.43 -6.20
CA SER A 177 -8.37 0.21 -5.17
C SER A 177 -7.95 0.67 -3.77
N PHE A 178 -6.68 1.05 -3.57
CA PHE A 178 -6.10 1.35 -2.27
C PHE A 178 -5.60 2.79 -2.15
N GLY A 179 -5.65 3.57 -3.23
CA GLY A 179 -5.22 4.97 -3.24
C GLY A 179 -3.72 5.16 -3.15
N TYR A 180 -2.97 4.25 -3.74
CA TYR A 180 -1.52 4.32 -3.77
C TYR A 180 -0.99 5.50 -4.58
N LEU A 181 -1.67 5.84 -5.70
CA LEU A 181 -1.29 6.97 -6.54
C LEU A 181 -1.33 8.30 -5.79
N GLN A 182 -2.39 8.55 -5.01
CA GLN A 182 -2.48 9.78 -4.23
C GLN A 182 -1.47 9.82 -3.08
N GLN A 183 -1.15 8.67 -2.49
CA GLN A 183 -0.09 8.59 -1.49
C GLN A 183 1.26 8.97 -2.08
N LEU A 184 1.62 8.37 -3.21
CA LEU A 184 2.88 8.64 -3.89
C LEU A 184 2.89 10.07 -4.46
N GLY A 185 1.76 10.54 -5.01
CA GLY A 185 1.58 11.92 -5.46
C GLY A 185 1.78 12.96 -4.36
N PHE A 186 1.35 12.65 -3.12
CA PHE A 186 1.63 13.50 -1.97
C PHE A 186 3.14 13.60 -1.70
N TYR A 187 3.85 12.49 -1.72
CA TYR A 187 5.30 12.50 -1.52
C TYR A 187 6.03 13.23 -2.63
N GLN A 188 5.58 13.05 -3.86
CA GLN A 188 6.12 13.76 -5.02
C GLN A 188 5.91 15.27 -4.93
N ALA A 189 4.72 15.71 -4.51
CA ALA A 189 4.34 17.12 -4.51
C ALA A 189 4.97 17.92 -3.36
N PHE A 190 5.19 17.29 -2.20
CA PHE A 190 5.60 17.96 -0.97
C PHE A 190 6.92 17.47 -0.38
N GLY A 191 7.52 16.42 -0.95
CA GLY A 191 8.83 15.93 -0.52
C GLY A 191 9.96 16.75 -1.10
N ASP A 192 10.96 17.07 -0.27
CA ASP A 192 12.21 17.72 -0.69
C ASP A 192 13.32 16.65 -0.74
N PHE A 193 13.31 15.87 -1.83
CA PHE A 193 14.30 14.83 -2.09
C PHE A 193 15.18 15.22 -3.27
N GLN A 194 16.45 14.89 -3.19
CA GLN A 194 17.35 15.01 -4.36
C GLN A 194 16.97 13.96 -5.39
N ARG A 195 16.41 14.38 -6.50
CA ARG A 195 15.97 13.56 -7.63
C ARG A 195 16.47 14.13 -8.94
N THR A 196 16.72 13.26 -9.90
CA THR A 196 16.96 13.65 -11.27
C THR A 196 15.63 13.47 -12.04
N GLY A 197 14.90 14.55 -12.25
CA GLY A 197 13.59 14.49 -12.92
C GLY A 197 12.41 14.16 -11.99
N ASP A 198 11.26 13.93 -12.62
CA ASP A 198 9.97 13.73 -11.94
C ASP A 198 9.53 12.26 -11.94
N GLU A 199 10.43 11.30 -12.25
CA GLU A 199 10.07 9.89 -12.29
C GLU A 199 9.75 9.38 -10.89
N GLN A 200 8.66 8.63 -10.80
CA GLN A 200 8.20 7.94 -9.60
C GLN A 200 7.56 6.62 -9.96
N GLY A 201 7.47 5.70 -9.01
CA GLY A 201 6.81 4.44 -9.28
C GLY A 201 6.70 3.50 -8.09
N PHE A 202 6.27 2.30 -8.40
CA PHE A 202 6.08 1.24 -7.42
C PHE A 202 7.03 0.09 -7.68
N VAL A 203 7.64 -0.42 -6.61
CA VAL A 203 8.31 -1.72 -6.62
C VAL A 203 7.35 -2.76 -6.07
N TRP A 204 6.83 -3.61 -6.95
CA TRP A 204 5.87 -4.65 -6.60
C TRP A 204 6.57 -5.94 -6.25
N ILE A 205 6.16 -6.57 -5.16
CA ILE A 205 6.66 -7.90 -4.73
C ILE A 205 5.49 -8.87 -4.73
N ASP A 206 5.55 -9.93 -5.55
CA ASP A 206 4.67 -11.09 -5.40
C ASP A 206 5.14 -11.92 -4.21
N LYS A 207 4.50 -11.75 -3.07
CA LYS A 207 4.85 -12.44 -1.83
C LYS A 207 4.65 -13.96 -1.83
N GLN A 208 4.04 -14.52 -2.88
CA GLN A 208 3.84 -15.96 -3.03
C GLN A 208 4.95 -16.61 -3.85
N ASN A 209 5.47 -15.90 -4.85
CA ASN A 209 6.42 -16.43 -5.83
C ASN A 209 7.78 -15.70 -5.81
N GLY A 210 7.94 -14.62 -5.04
CA GLY A 210 9.17 -13.85 -4.96
C GLY A 210 9.49 -13.01 -6.19
N HIS A 211 8.53 -12.81 -7.09
CA HIS A 211 8.74 -11.94 -8.25
C HIS A 211 8.74 -10.46 -7.84
N ILE A 212 9.73 -9.73 -8.34
CA ILE A 212 9.89 -8.29 -8.14
C ILE A 212 9.74 -7.58 -9.49
N ARG A 213 9.12 -6.41 -9.50
CA ARG A 213 8.97 -5.56 -10.69
C ARG A 213 8.86 -4.11 -10.29
N TYR A 214 9.53 -3.24 -11.03
CA TYR A 214 9.29 -1.81 -11.02
C TYR A 214 8.29 -1.43 -12.11
N ASN A 215 7.35 -0.56 -11.79
CA ASN A 215 6.51 0.14 -12.75
C ASN A 215 6.55 1.64 -12.43
N SER A 216 6.88 2.46 -13.41
CA SER A 216 6.66 3.90 -13.32
C SER A 216 5.16 4.22 -13.26
N CYS A 217 4.82 5.34 -12.67
CA CYS A 217 3.45 5.84 -12.68
C CYS A 217 3.43 7.34 -12.98
N PRO A 218 2.28 7.87 -13.44
CA PRO A 218 2.12 9.28 -13.73
C PRO A 218 2.44 10.15 -12.51
N VAL A 219 3.03 11.31 -12.77
CA VAL A 219 3.22 12.35 -11.76
C VAL A 219 1.99 13.27 -11.79
N GLU A 220 1.28 13.32 -10.68
CA GLU A 220 0.21 14.29 -10.48
C GLU A 220 0.80 15.57 -9.86
N GLY A 221 0.34 16.74 -10.30
CA GLY A 221 0.75 18.01 -9.66
C GLY A 221 0.19 18.12 -8.23
N ALA A 222 0.68 19.08 -7.45
CA ALA A 222 0.24 19.31 -6.08
C ALA A 222 -1.26 19.64 -5.94
N GLN A 223 -1.85 20.30 -6.93
CA GLN A 223 -3.21 20.80 -6.86
C GLN A 223 -4.27 19.69 -6.67
N PRO A 224 -4.28 18.58 -7.44
CA PRO A 224 -5.22 17.49 -7.21
C PRO A 224 -5.09 16.86 -5.81
N ILE A 225 -3.88 16.80 -5.28
CA ILE A 225 -3.63 16.28 -3.93
C ILE A 225 -4.19 17.23 -2.87
N ILE A 226 -4.00 18.53 -3.02
CA ILE A 226 -4.56 19.57 -2.13
C ILE A 226 -6.09 19.53 -2.15
N GLU A 227 -6.70 19.43 -3.33
CA GLU A 227 -8.14 19.31 -3.48
C GLU A 227 -8.68 18.07 -2.77
N ARG A 228 -8.03 16.94 -2.95
CA ARG A 228 -8.40 15.70 -2.27
C ARG A 228 -8.29 15.78 -0.74
N ILE A 229 -7.23 16.38 -0.22
CA ILE A 229 -7.06 16.64 1.22
C ILE A 229 -8.19 17.56 1.72
N THR A 230 -8.49 18.61 0.96
CA THR A 230 -9.57 19.57 1.26
C THR A 230 -10.94 18.89 1.34
N ASP A 231 -11.25 17.98 0.42
CA ASP A 231 -12.47 17.18 0.43
C ASP A 231 -12.58 16.30 1.68
N ILE A 232 -11.45 15.66 2.08
CA ILE A 232 -11.42 14.86 3.30
C ILE A 232 -11.68 15.71 4.54
N ILE A 233 -11.02 16.87 4.65
CA ILE A 233 -11.20 17.80 5.77
C ILE A 233 -12.67 18.26 5.83
N SER A 234 -13.22 18.73 4.71
CA SER A 234 -14.61 19.17 4.65
C SER A 234 -15.60 18.06 5.02
N ALA A 235 -15.33 16.83 4.57
CA ALA A 235 -16.16 15.70 4.96
C ALA A 235 -16.08 15.39 6.46
N VAL A 236 -14.91 15.50 7.07
CA VAL A 236 -14.71 15.24 8.51
C VAL A 236 -15.43 16.29 9.37
N GLU A 237 -15.51 17.53 8.89
CA GLU A 237 -16.16 18.66 9.56
C GLU A 237 -17.70 18.64 9.46
N GLU A 238 -18.28 17.75 8.64
CA GLU A 238 -19.74 17.58 8.54
C GLU A 238 -20.36 17.14 9.88
N GLN A 239 -21.58 17.61 10.14
CA GLN A 239 -22.28 17.36 11.41
C GLN A 239 -22.64 15.89 11.63
N SER A 240 -22.81 15.11 10.56
CA SER A 240 -23.15 13.69 10.65
C SER A 240 -22.67 12.88 9.45
N ALA A 241 -22.42 11.59 9.67
CA ALA A 241 -22.07 10.65 8.61
C ALA A 241 -23.15 10.58 7.50
N GLY A 242 -24.39 10.89 7.81
CA GLY A 242 -25.51 10.87 6.85
C GLY A 242 -25.32 11.89 5.73
N LEU A 243 -24.74 13.05 6.04
CA LEU A 243 -24.46 14.13 5.08
C LEU A 243 -23.27 13.83 4.17
N VAL A 244 -22.37 12.95 4.59
CA VAL A 244 -21.19 12.56 3.79
C VAL A 244 -21.55 11.39 2.85
N PRO A 245 -21.37 11.51 1.54
CA PRO A 245 -21.70 10.44 0.60
C PRO A 245 -20.82 9.19 0.83
N ARG A 246 -21.39 8.00 0.56
CA ARG A 246 -20.59 6.79 0.45
C ARG A 246 -19.84 6.80 -0.88
N GLY A 247 -18.55 6.49 -0.86
CA GLY A 247 -17.74 6.42 -2.08
C GLY A 247 -18.02 5.18 -2.94
N PHE A 248 -18.79 4.21 -2.39
CA PHE A 248 -19.06 2.94 -3.05
C PHE A 248 -20.53 2.54 -2.89
N SER A 249 -21.11 2.03 -3.97
CA SER A 249 -22.48 1.48 -3.99
C SER A 249 -22.47 -0.04 -3.92
N PRO A 250 -23.49 -0.68 -3.31
CA PRO A 250 -23.65 -2.13 -3.35
C PRO A 250 -23.72 -2.65 -4.79
N LYS A 251 -23.28 -3.89 -4.97
CA LYS A 251 -23.26 -4.56 -6.28
C LYS A 251 -24.18 -5.79 -6.26
N PRO A 252 -24.91 -6.07 -7.37
CA PRO A 252 -25.65 -7.31 -7.50
C PRO A 252 -24.74 -8.53 -7.31
N TYR A 253 -25.20 -9.52 -6.55
CA TYR A 253 -24.51 -10.78 -6.33
C TYR A 253 -25.19 -11.92 -7.05
N GLY A 254 -24.63 -12.32 -8.19
CA GLY A 254 -25.25 -13.33 -9.06
C GLY A 254 -26.61 -12.90 -9.61
N LYS A 255 -27.53 -13.87 -9.71
CA LYS A 255 -28.90 -13.66 -10.24
C LYS A 255 -29.97 -13.70 -9.15
N SER A 256 -29.59 -13.61 -7.88
CA SER A 256 -30.52 -13.76 -6.75
C SER A 256 -31.29 -12.50 -6.38
N GLY A 257 -30.90 -11.35 -6.89
CA GLY A 257 -31.36 -10.03 -6.45
C GLY A 257 -30.69 -9.54 -5.18
N ASN A 258 -29.84 -10.35 -4.56
CA ASN A 258 -29.08 -9.95 -3.39
C ASN A 258 -28.02 -8.89 -3.75
N MET A 259 -27.77 -7.96 -2.84
CA MET A 259 -26.80 -6.88 -3.02
C MET A 259 -25.65 -7.07 -2.03
N SER A 260 -24.43 -7.20 -2.54
CA SER A 260 -23.21 -7.36 -1.73
C SER A 260 -22.45 -6.05 -1.57
N LEU A 261 -21.64 -5.99 -0.53
CA LEU A 261 -20.68 -4.89 -0.36
C LEU A 261 -19.65 -4.89 -1.51
N PRO A 262 -19.32 -3.71 -2.05
CA PRO A 262 -18.19 -3.57 -2.96
C PRO A 262 -16.86 -3.80 -2.22
N VAL A 263 -15.82 -4.12 -2.99
CA VAL A 263 -14.48 -4.44 -2.44
C VAL A 263 -13.97 -3.35 -1.49
N GLY A 264 -14.11 -2.06 -1.84
CA GLY A 264 -13.68 -0.95 -1.00
C GLY A 264 -14.36 -0.91 0.37
N CYS A 265 -15.63 -1.33 0.46
CA CYS A 265 -16.33 -1.44 1.74
C CYS A 265 -15.99 -2.73 2.51
N SER A 266 -15.65 -3.82 1.82
CA SER A 266 -15.37 -5.11 2.48
C SER A 266 -14.18 -5.02 3.45
N TYR A 267 -13.21 -4.19 3.13
CA TYR A 267 -12.02 -3.93 3.97
C TYR A 267 -12.17 -2.74 4.93
N CYS A 268 -13.33 -2.08 4.94
CA CYS A 268 -13.56 -0.92 5.80
C CYS A 268 -13.84 -1.36 7.25
N SER A 269 -13.05 -0.86 8.19
CA SER A 269 -13.23 -1.13 9.63
C SER A 269 -14.54 -0.56 10.21
N PHE A 270 -15.19 0.37 9.50
CA PHE A 270 -16.47 0.97 9.90
C PHE A 270 -17.68 0.38 9.16
N LYS A 271 -17.52 -0.69 8.40
CA LYS A 271 -18.60 -1.23 7.56
C LYS A 271 -19.86 -1.57 8.35
N LYS A 272 -19.72 -2.13 9.56
CA LYS A 272 -20.86 -2.49 10.42
C LYS A 272 -21.68 -1.24 10.80
N GLU A 273 -21.03 -0.18 11.27
CA GLU A 273 -21.71 1.06 11.65
C GLU A 273 -22.28 1.81 10.43
N CYS A 274 -21.49 1.88 9.34
CA CYS A 274 -21.92 2.56 8.11
C CYS A 274 -23.16 1.92 7.47
N TRP A 275 -23.30 0.60 7.59
CA TRP A 275 -24.39 -0.16 6.97
C TRP A 275 -25.39 -0.75 7.98
N LYS A 276 -25.45 -0.20 9.19
CA LYS A 276 -26.33 -0.69 10.26
C LYS A 276 -27.82 -0.69 9.92
N GLN A 277 -28.27 0.15 8.98
CA GLN A 277 -29.64 0.19 8.51
C GLN A 277 -29.93 -0.82 7.38
N SER A 278 -28.94 -1.58 6.90
CA SER A 278 -29.12 -2.59 5.88
C SER A 278 -30.03 -3.73 6.34
N ASN A 279 -30.59 -4.48 5.41
CA ASN A 279 -31.50 -5.60 5.70
C ASN A 279 -32.64 -5.22 6.67
N GLY A 280 -33.24 -4.04 6.47
CA GLY A 280 -34.33 -3.55 7.32
C GLY A 280 -33.91 -3.24 8.76
N GLY A 281 -32.70 -2.73 8.96
CA GLY A 281 -32.16 -2.38 10.27
C GLY A 281 -31.41 -3.51 11.00
N LYS A 282 -31.30 -4.69 10.37
CA LYS A 282 -30.53 -5.83 10.93
C LYS A 282 -29.02 -5.73 10.70
N GLY A 283 -28.58 -4.71 9.95
CA GLY A 283 -27.20 -4.54 9.57
C GLY A 283 -26.77 -5.44 8.41
N LEU A 284 -25.46 -5.63 8.26
CA LEU A 284 -24.90 -6.53 7.24
C LEU A 284 -25.14 -7.99 7.63
N ARG A 285 -25.53 -8.80 6.63
CA ARG A 285 -25.59 -10.27 6.76
C ARG A 285 -24.40 -10.88 6.03
N THR A 286 -23.67 -11.75 6.67
CA THR A 286 -22.42 -12.34 6.14
C THR A 286 -22.62 -13.82 5.86
N PHE A 287 -22.31 -14.25 4.65
CA PHE A 287 -22.44 -15.64 4.21
C PHE A 287 -21.10 -16.19 3.70
N LEU A 288 -20.85 -17.49 3.93
CA LEU A 288 -19.59 -18.14 3.54
C LEU A 288 -19.68 -18.81 2.19
N TYR A 289 -19.15 -18.12 1.14
CA TYR A 289 -19.08 -18.66 -0.22
C TYR A 289 -17.68 -19.20 -0.52
N SER A 290 -17.57 -20.50 -0.79
CA SER A 290 -16.28 -21.16 -1.10
C SER A 290 -15.16 -20.78 -0.12
N GLY A 291 -15.48 -20.77 1.17
CA GLY A 291 -14.54 -20.43 2.24
C GLY A 291 -14.25 -18.93 2.40
N LYS A 292 -14.91 -18.04 1.63
CA LYS A 292 -14.76 -16.60 1.73
C LYS A 292 -16.04 -15.95 2.27
N PRO A 293 -15.94 -15.09 3.29
CA PRO A 293 -17.08 -14.33 3.79
C PRO A 293 -17.49 -13.25 2.78
N VAL A 294 -18.79 -13.16 2.51
CA VAL A 294 -19.41 -12.14 1.65
C VAL A 294 -20.46 -11.42 2.47
N ASP A 295 -20.33 -10.10 2.58
CA ASP A 295 -21.28 -9.24 3.29
C ASP A 295 -22.36 -8.75 2.35
N PHE A 296 -23.62 -8.90 2.74
CA PHE A 296 -24.80 -8.44 1.99
C PHE A 296 -25.45 -7.24 2.68
N THR A 297 -25.72 -6.22 1.88
CA THR A 297 -26.50 -5.04 2.30
C THR A 297 -28.00 -5.28 2.14
N GLU A 298 -28.38 -6.20 1.25
CA GLU A 298 -29.75 -6.60 1.01
C GLU A 298 -29.79 -8.07 0.63
N VAL A 299 -30.61 -8.85 1.32
CA VAL A 299 -30.88 -10.26 1.04
C VAL A 299 -32.32 -10.40 0.59
N THR A 300 -32.55 -10.43 -0.72
CA THR A 300 -33.87 -10.66 -1.34
C THR A 300 -34.20 -12.15 -1.39
N ARG A 301 -33.19 -12.99 -1.67
CA ARG A 301 -33.31 -14.43 -1.66
C ARG A 301 -32.29 -15.05 -0.74
N GLU A 302 -32.78 -15.89 0.20
CA GLU A 302 -31.92 -16.54 1.20
C GLU A 302 -30.82 -17.39 0.54
N PRO A 303 -29.53 -17.14 0.84
CA PRO A 303 -28.43 -17.95 0.35
C PRO A 303 -28.47 -19.37 0.93
N LYS A 304 -28.15 -20.37 0.09
CA LYS A 304 -28.04 -21.78 0.51
C LYS A 304 -26.65 -22.15 1.03
N VAL A 305 -26.02 -21.25 1.75
CA VAL A 305 -24.68 -21.40 2.34
C VAL A 305 -24.71 -20.92 3.79
N LEU A 306 -23.70 -21.29 4.57
CA LEU A 306 -23.62 -20.93 5.98
C LEU A 306 -23.65 -19.42 6.18
N GLU A 307 -24.59 -18.92 6.97
CA GLU A 307 -24.56 -17.57 7.50
C GLU A 307 -23.63 -17.51 8.70
N LEU A 308 -22.69 -16.56 8.64
CA LEU A 308 -21.79 -16.28 9.76
C LEU A 308 -22.48 -15.25 10.67
N HIS A 309 -23.04 -15.72 11.79
CA HIS A 309 -23.50 -14.82 12.83
C HIS A 309 -22.28 -14.19 13.48
N ASN A 310 -22.22 -12.85 13.47
CA ASN A 310 -21.19 -12.17 14.23
C ASN A 310 -21.36 -12.56 15.71
N ALA A 311 -20.40 -13.30 16.27
CA ALA A 311 -20.29 -13.34 17.70
C ALA A 311 -20.07 -11.90 18.17
N ASP A 312 -20.93 -11.42 19.05
CA ASP A 312 -20.89 -10.09 19.65
C ASP A 312 -19.55 -9.79 20.32
#